data_0ac14d0f4bab57d9358f837ce19120e4
#
_entry.id   0ac14d0f4bab57d9358f837ce19120e4
#
_cell.length_a   1.000
_cell.length_b   1.000
_cell.length_c   1.000
_cell.angle_alpha   90.00
_cell.angle_beta   90.00
_cell.angle_gamma   90.00
#
_symmetry.space_group_name_H-M   'P 1'
#
loop_
_entity.id
_entity.type
_entity.pdbx_description
1 polymer ?
#
loop_
_entity_poly.entity_id
_entity_poly.type
_entity_poly.pdbx_seq_one_letter_code
_entity_poly.pdbx_strand_id
1 'polypeptide(L)'
;PTYWPDPDSMIQELKEMGIELMVSVWPMVDYLSENFEEMKAKGLLTRVDKGVRIDNTYMGNTIQYDTTNPEARAYVWEKCKKNYYDKGVHIFWLDEAEPEYTVYDFENYRYHLGPNVQVGNIYPVMYAKTFFDGMKEAGQEQIVNLLRCAWAGSQKYGALVWSGDIHSTFASLRNQVAAGLNMGLAGIPWWTTDIGGFFGGHVEDENFRELLIRWFEYGAFCPVMRLHGYRMPYQPQY
;
A
#
# COMPACT_ATOMS: atom_id res chain seq x y z
N PRO A 1 -21.39 0.59 -9.49
CA PRO A 1 -20.97 -0.61 -8.82
C PRO A 1 -21.95 -1.00 -7.70
N THR A 2 -22.17 -2.29 -7.51
CA THR A 2 -23.22 -2.80 -6.61
C THR A 2 -23.02 -2.38 -5.15
N TYR A 3 -21.78 -2.30 -4.69
CA TYR A 3 -21.44 -1.99 -3.29
C TYR A 3 -21.32 -0.48 -3.00
N TRP A 4 -21.02 0.31 -4.01
CA TRP A 4 -20.84 1.75 -3.89
C TRP A 4 -21.64 2.44 -5.00
N PRO A 5 -22.97 2.54 -4.84
CA PRO A 5 -23.84 3.01 -5.93
C PRO A 5 -23.64 4.50 -6.25
N ASP A 6 -23.31 5.30 -5.26
CA ASP A 6 -23.05 6.74 -5.40
C ASP A 6 -21.80 7.13 -4.57
N PRO A 7 -20.61 6.89 -5.12
CA PRO A 7 -19.36 7.22 -4.41
C PRO A 7 -19.15 8.74 -4.28
N ASP A 8 -19.68 9.54 -5.20
CA ASP A 8 -19.48 10.98 -5.19
C ASP A 8 -20.24 11.61 -4.01
N SER A 9 -21.49 11.24 -3.79
CA SER A 9 -22.26 11.66 -2.60
C SER A 9 -21.63 11.19 -1.31
N MET A 10 -21.17 9.93 -1.25
CA MET A 10 -20.48 9.39 -0.08
C MET A 10 -19.24 10.21 0.29
N ILE A 11 -18.39 10.52 -0.69
CA ILE A 11 -17.17 11.32 -0.46
C ILE A 11 -17.53 12.71 0.05
N GLN A 12 -18.55 13.34 -0.52
CA GLN A 12 -19.00 14.66 -0.11
C GLN A 12 -19.54 14.66 1.34
N GLU A 13 -20.37 13.69 1.70
CA GLU A 13 -20.91 13.54 3.06
C GLU A 13 -19.79 13.33 4.10
N LEU A 14 -18.79 12.48 3.79
CA LEU A 14 -17.64 12.27 4.66
C LEU A 14 -16.86 13.58 4.86
N LYS A 15 -16.64 14.33 3.79
CA LYS A 15 -15.93 15.60 3.83
C LYS A 15 -16.68 16.65 4.69
N GLU A 16 -18.01 16.70 4.61
CA GLU A 16 -18.85 17.58 5.46
C GLU A 16 -18.75 17.20 6.94
N MET A 17 -18.49 15.92 7.25
CA MET A 17 -18.19 15.46 8.61
C MET A 17 -16.73 15.68 9.03
N GLY A 18 -15.88 16.25 8.17
CA GLY A 18 -14.45 16.44 8.43
C GLY A 18 -13.63 15.16 8.30
N ILE A 19 -14.12 14.19 7.55
CA ILE A 19 -13.48 12.90 7.33
C ILE A 19 -12.91 12.84 5.90
N GLU A 20 -11.62 12.54 5.77
CA GLU A 20 -10.97 12.27 4.49
C GLU A 20 -11.02 10.78 4.17
N LEU A 21 -11.44 10.45 2.95
CA LEU A 21 -11.45 9.07 2.46
C LEU A 21 -10.08 8.68 1.91
N MET A 22 -9.53 7.57 2.42
CA MET A 22 -8.34 6.93 1.87
C MET A 22 -8.76 5.69 1.06
N VAL A 23 -8.25 5.57 -0.16
CA VAL A 23 -8.51 4.42 -1.02
C VAL A 23 -7.28 3.54 -1.12
N SER A 24 -7.45 2.23 -0.89
CA SER A 24 -6.41 1.23 -1.10
C SER A 24 -6.21 0.97 -2.59
N VAL A 25 -4.96 1.02 -3.02
CA VAL A 25 -4.54 0.69 -4.38
C VAL A 25 -3.45 -0.38 -4.29
N TRP A 26 -3.61 -1.43 -5.09
CA TRP A 26 -2.62 -2.48 -5.26
C TRP A 26 -1.96 -2.33 -6.62
N PRO A 27 -0.65 -2.60 -6.76
CA PRO A 27 0.04 -2.45 -8.04
C PRO A 27 -0.22 -3.61 -9.01
N MET A 28 -1.11 -4.50 -8.65
CA MET A 28 -1.43 -5.71 -9.40
C MET A 28 -2.51 -5.45 -10.46
N VAL A 29 -2.26 -5.95 -11.65
CA VAL A 29 -3.18 -5.91 -12.80
C VAL A 29 -3.62 -7.34 -13.10
N ASP A 30 -4.91 -7.63 -12.93
CA ASP A 30 -5.47 -8.93 -13.29
C ASP A 30 -5.50 -9.08 -14.81
N TYR A 31 -5.18 -10.29 -15.33
CA TYR A 31 -5.13 -10.55 -16.75
C TYR A 31 -6.50 -10.45 -17.45
N LEU A 32 -7.60 -10.48 -16.69
CA LEU A 32 -8.96 -10.22 -17.18
C LEU A 32 -9.36 -8.74 -17.10
N SER A 33 -8.49 -7.88 -16.54
CA SER A 33 -8.74 -6.45 -16.46
C SER A 33 -8.81 -5.82 -17.84
N GLU A 34 -9.69 -4.86 -18.03
CA GLU A 34 -9.79 -4.04 -19.25
C GLU A 34 -8.48 -3.33 -19.61
N ASN A 35 -7.61 -3.08 -18.60
CA ASN A 35 -6.33 -2.40 -18.78
C ASN A 35 -5.20 -3.34 -19.21
N PHE A 36 -5.35 -4.66 -19.02
CA PHE A 36 -4.24 -5.60 -19.15
C PHE A 36 -3.63 -5.63 -20.56
N GLU A 37 -4.44 -5.80 -21.61
CA GLU A 37 -3.91 -5.91 -22.96
C GLU A 37 -3.25 -4.61 -23.45
N GLU A 38 -3.77 -3.47 -23.05
CA GLU A 38 -3.14 -2.18 -23.34
C GLU A 38 -1.80 -2.03 -22.63
N MET A 39 -1.76 -2.31 -21.33
CA MET A 39 -0.55 -2.22 -20.52
C MET A 39 0.54 -3.18 -21.00
N LYS A 40 0.15 -4.40 -21.37
CA LYS A 40 1.05 -5.40 -21.95
C LYS A 40 1.64 -4.94 -23.27
N ALA A 41 0.80 -4.45 -24.19
CA ALA A 41 1.22 -3.98 -25.52
C ALA A 41 2.18 -2.78 -25.42
N LYS A 42 1.98 -1.92 -24.42
CA LYS A 42 2.84 -0.75 -24.14
C LYS A 42 4.08 -1.06 -23.30
N GLY A 43 4.25 -2.30 -22.82
CA GLY A 43 5.39 -2.68 -21.98
C GLY A 43 5.38 -2.05 -20.58
N LEU A 44 4.19 -1.85 -20.00
CA LEU A 44 4.00 -1.18 -18.70
C LEU A 44 3.99 -2.16 -17.51
N LEU A 45 4.06 -3.46 -17.79
CA LEU A 45 4.02 -4.52 -16.76
C LEU A 45 5.41 -5.07 -16.48
N THR A 46 5.61 -5.61 -15.29
CA THR A 46 6.77 -6.44 -15.00
C THR A 46 6.79 -7.65 -15.93
N ARG A 47 7.98 -8.20 -16.16
CA ARG A 47 8.14 -9.28 -17.13
C ARG A 47 9.29 -10.21 -16.75
N VAL A 48 9.41 -11.30 -17.44
CA VAL A 48 10.60 -12.13 -17.55
C VAL A 48 11.21 -11.98 -18.95
N ASP A 49 12.35 -12.60 -19.24
CA ASP A 49 13.02 -12.46 -20.55
C ASP A 49 12.13 -12.87 -21.72
N LYS A 50 11.19 -13.79 -21.51
CA LYS A 50 10.22 -14.27 -22.52
C LYS A 50 8.93 -13.45 -22.60
N GLY A 51 8.81 -12.35 -21.87
CA GLY A 51 7.64 -11.49 -21.87
C GLY A 51 6.90 -11.44 -20.54
N VAL A 52 5.65 -10.99 -20.57
CA VAL A 52 4.79 -10.88 -19.39
C VAL A 52 4.37 -12.26 -18.89
N ARG A 53 4.46 -12.47 -17.58
CA ARG A 53 4.08 -13.70 -16.89
C ARG A 53 3.32 -13.33 -15.59
N ILE A 54 2.30 -14.12 -15.26
CA ILE A 54 1.64 -14.02 -13.96
C ILE A 54 2.69 -14.20 -12.87
N ASP A 55 2.75 -13.25 -11.95
CA ASP A 55 3.72 -13.21 -10.86
C ASP A 55 3.07 -13.28 -9.46
N ASN A 56 1.76 -13.07 -9.40
CA ASN A 56 0.99 -13.23 -8.17
C ASN A 56 -0.33 -13.94 -8.45
N THR A 57 -0.70 -14.89 -7.57
CA THR A 57 -1.94 -15.68 -7.67
C THR A 57 -2.88 -15.45 -6.48
N TYR A 58 -2.56 -14.52 -5.60
CA TYR A 58 -3.42 -14.12 -4.51
C TYR A 58 -4.57 -13.25 -5.04
N MET A 59 -5.80 -13.64 -4.78
CA MET A 59 -7.02 -12.97 -5.21
C MET A 59 -7.15 -12.74 -6.73
N GLY A 60 -6.55 -13.62 -7.54
CA GLY A 60 -6.62 -13.55 -9.00
C GLY A 60 -5.35 -14.08 -9.67
N ASN A 61 -5.22 -13.86 -10.96
CA ASN A 61 -3.99 -14.10 -11.71
C ASN A 61 -3.45 -12.76 -12.16
N THR A 62 -2.53 -12.20 -11.42
CA THR A 62 -2.12 -10.82 -11.57
C THR A 62 -0.66 -10.69 -11.96
N ILE A 63 -0.35 -9.54 -12.51
CA ILE A 63 0.99 -9.10 -12.87
C ILE A 63 1.18 -7.70 -12.28
N GLN A 64 2.34 -7.44 -11.68
CA GLN A 64 2.66 -6.13 -11.16
C GLN A 64 2.85 -5.13 -12.32
N TYR A 65 2.33 -3.90 -12.20
CA TYR A 65 2.79 -2.86 -13.11
C TYR A 65 4.22 -2.46 -12.78
N ASP A 66 4.99 -2.07 -13.77
CA ASP A 66 6.39 -1.70 -13.59
C ASP A 66 6.51 -0.27 -13.06
N THR A 67 6.60 -0.10 -11.76
CA THR A 67 6.75 1.22 -11.12
C THR A 67 8.03 1.93 -11.54
N THR A 68 9.03 1.21 -12.03
CA THR A 68 10.30 1.80 -12.50
C THR A 68 10.17 2.43 -13.88
N ASN A 69 9.12 2.06 -14.64
CA ASN A 69 8.82 2.64 -15.95
C ASN A 69 8.03 3.96 -15.79
N PRO A 70 8.55 5.11 -16.25
CA PRO A 70 7.83 6.39 -16.15
C PRO A 70 6.49 6.40 -16.90
N GLU A 71 6.37 5.69 -18.03
CA GLU A 71 5.12 5.59 -18.77
C GLU A 71 4.08 4.78 -18.01
N ALA A 72 4.51 3.72 -17.32
CA ALA A 72 3.62 2.93 -16.47
C ALA A 72 3.10 3.75 -15.27
N ARG A 73 3.98 4.56 -14.65
CA ARG A 73 3.57 5.47 -13.59
C ARG A 73 2.54 6.49 -14.08
N ALA A 74 2.78 7.11 -15.23
CA ALA A 74 1.84 8.08 -15.81
C ALA A 74 0.48 7.43 -16.12
N TYR A 75 0.49 6.22 -16.71
CA TYR A 75 -0.72 5.49 -17.01
C TYR A 75 -1.55 5.16 -15.76
N VAL A 76 -0.91 4.62 -14.73
CA VAL A 76 -1.59 4.25 -13.47
C VAL A 76 -2.12 5.50 -12.77
N TRP A 77 -1.32 6.56 -12.70
CA TRP A 77 -1.78 7.82 -12.12
C TRP A 77 -3.00 8.40 -12.86
N GLU A 78 -3.00 8.40 -14.19
CA GLU A 78 -4.14 8.88 -14.99
C GLU A 78 -5.44 8.14 -14.61
N LYS A 79 -5.37 6.80 -14.48
CA LYS A 79 -6.53 6.00 -14.04
C LYS A 79 -6.96 6.32 -12.61
N CYS A 80 -6.03 6.41 -11.68
CA CYS A 80 -6.32 6.75 -10.28
C CYS A 80 -6.81 8.19 -10.14
N LYS A 81 -6.24 9.13 -10.89
CA LYS A 81 -6.68 10.50 -10.93
C LYS A 81 -8.14 10.62 -11.34
N LYS A 82 -8.48 10.07 -12.50
CA LYS A 82 -9.85 10.12 -13.04
C LYS A 82 -10.88 9.46 -12.12
N ASN A 83 -10.54 8.29 -11.56
CA ASN A 83 -11.51 7.48 -10.84
C ASN A 83 -11.63 7.81 -9.34
N TYR A 84 -10.62 8.43 -8.74
CA TYR A 84 -10.56 8.72 -7.31
C TYR A 84 -10.19 10.18 -7.01
N TYR A 85 -9.04 10.64 -7.48
CA TYR A 85 -8.53 11.97 -7.11
C TYR A 85 -9.46 13.11 -7.53
N ASP A 86 -9.94 13.10 -8.77
CA ASP A 86 -10.87 14.11 -9.30
C ASP A 86 -12.27 14.04 -8.63
N LYS A 87 -12.53 12.99 -7.87
CA LYS A 87 -13.74 12.80 -7.05
C LYS A 87 -13.58 13.26 -5.60
N GLY A 88 -12.37 13.68 -5.20
CA GLY A 88 -12.08 14.19 -3.86
C GLY A 88 -11.31 13.24 -2.96
N VAL A 89 -10.78 12.12 -3.45
CA VAL A 89 -9.88 11.24 -2.71
C VAL A 89 -8.45 11.75 -2.85
N HIS A 90 -7.90 12.31 -1.78
CA HIS A 90 -6.59 12.97 -1.80
C HIS A 90 -5.53 12.26 -0.96
N ILE A 91 -5.80 11.06 -0.49
CA ILE A 91 -4.88 10.19 0.25
C ILE A 91 -5.05 8.77 -0.27
N PHE A 92 -3.93 8.08 -0.52
CA PHE A 92 -3.94 6.70 -1.01
C PHE A 92 -3.22 5.76 -0.04
N TRP A 93 -3.74 4.54 0.05
CA TRP A 93 -3.11 3.42 0.72
C TRP A 93 -2.48 2.53 -0.33
N LEU A 94 -1.15 2.62 -0.44
CA LEU A 94 -0.34 1.92 -1.43
C LEU A 94 0.12 0.57 -0.84
N ASP A 95 -0.75 -0.41 -0.97
CA ASP A 95 -0.56 -1.76 -0.46
C ASP A 95 0.18 -2.65 -1.47
N GLU A 96 0.63 -3.83 -1.06
CA GLU A 96 1.37 -4.79 -1.88
C GLU A 96 2.63 -4.21 -2.56
N ALA A 97 3.24 -3.25 -1.89
CA ALA A 97 4.28 -2.35 -2.44
C ALA A 97 5.68 -2.94 -2.49
N GLU A 98 5.89 -4.18 -2.03
CA GLU A 98 7.19 -4.87 -1.99
C GLU A 98 7.88 -4.99 -3.37
N PRO A 99 7.28 -5.43 -4.51
CA PRO A 99 5.97 -6.06 -4.71
C PRO A 99 5.91 -7.48 -4.16
N GLU A 100 4.72 -7.94 -3.80
CA GLU A 100 4.51 -9.31 -3.34
C GLU A 100 4.36 -10.25 -4.53
N TYR A 101 5.33 -11.15 -4.66
CA TYR A 101 5.29 -12.22 -5.65
C TYR A 101 4.91 -13.53 -4.99
N THR A 102 3.93 -14.25 -5.51
CA THR A 102 3.65 -15.63 -5.10
C THR A 102 4.45 -16.65 -5.89
N VAL A 103 5.00 -16.23 -7.03
CA VAL A 103 5.96 -17.00 -7.81
C VAL A 103 7.37 -16.48 -7.48
N TYR A 104 8.07 -17.13 -6.56
CA TYR A 104 9.40 -16.73 -6.09
C TYR A 104 10.50 -17.07 -7.10
N ASP A 105 10.56 -16.28 -8.16
CA ASP A 105 11.51 -16.43 -9.28
C ASP A 105 12.25 -15.11 -9.53
N PHE A 106 12.79 -14.57 -8.45
CA PHE A 106 13.35 -13.21 -8.42
C PHE A 106 14.46 -12.96 -9.43
N GLU A 107 15.23 -13.96 -9.79
CA GLU A 107 16.32 -13.83 -10.76
C GLU A 107 15.80 -13.59 -12.17
N ASN A 108 14.60 -14.04 -12.48
CA ASN A 108 14.00 -13.94 -13.81
C ASN A 108 13.15 -12.69 -14.02
N TYR A 109 12.76 -11.99 -12.97
CA TYR A 109 11.98 -10.75 -13.13
C TYR A 109 12.80 -9.61 -13.68
N ARG A 110 12.21 -8.85 -14.57
CA ARG A 110 12.79 -7.69 -15.26
C ARG A 110 11.89 -6.50 -15.13
N TYR A 111 12.48 -5.39 -14.74
CA TYR A 111 11.88 -4.07 -14.75
C TYR A 111 12.46 -3.22 -15.88
N HIS A 112 11.88 -2.07 -16.12
CA HIS A 112 12.41 -1.06 -17.03
C HIS A 112 13.84 -0.64 -16.66
N LEU A 113 14.12 -0.49 -15.37
CA LEU A 113 15.46 -0.13 -14.86
C LEU A 113 16.47 -1.29 -14.90
N GLY A 114 16.05 -2.54 -15.03
CA GLY A 114 16.95 -3.68 -15.05
C GLY A 114 16.42 -4.93 -14.35
N PRO A 115 17.28 -5.92 -14.08
CA PRO A 115 16.90 -7.15 -13.42
C PRO A 115 16.52 -6.93 -11.95
N ASN A 116 15.53 -7.66 -11.47
CA ASN A 116 15.01 -7.54 -10.11
C ASN A 116 16.10 -7.66 -9.03
N VAL A 117 17.05 -8.59 -9.19
CA VAL A 117 18.14 -8.79 -8.22
C VAL A 117 19.05 -7.55 -8.03
N GLN A 118 19.02 -6.61 -8.97
CA GLN A 118 19.79 -5.36 -8.89
C GLN A 118 18.94 -4.16 -8.47
N VAL A 119 17.69 -4.11 -8.91
CA VAL A 119 16.88 -2.89 -8.78
C VAL A 119 15.57 -3.10 -8.01
N GLY A 120 15.22 -4.32 -7.62
CA GLY A 120 13.91 -4.63 -7.04
C GLY A 120 13.54 -3.78 -5.83
N ASN A 121 14.48 -3.50 -4.96
CA ASN A 121 14.23 -2.70 -3.75
C ASN A 121 13.81 -1.24 -4.03
N ILE A 122 13.99 -0.73 -5.25
CA ILE A 122 13.52 0.61 -5.62
C ILE A 122 12.00 0.63 -5.92
N TYR A 123 11.37 -0.53 -6.07
CA TYR A 123 9.96 -0.64 -6.44
C TYR A 123 9.04 0.18 -5.53
N PRO A 124 9.06 0.06 -4.19
CA PRO A 124 8.21 0.84 -3.30
C PRO A 124 8.46 2.35 -3.38
N VAL A 125 9.71 2.75 -3.63
CA VAL A 125 10.05 4.17 -3.82
C VAL A 125 9.37 4.73 -5.07
N MET A 126 9.43 3.98 -6.17
CA MET A 126 8.82 4.39 -7.44
C MET A 126 7.29 4.30 -7.40
N TYR A 127 6.77 3.37 -6.60
CA TYR A 127 5.33 3.30 -6.33
C TYR A 127 4.84 4.55 -5.60
N ALA A 128 5.49 4.92 -4.49
CA ALA A 128 5.21 6.18 -3.80
C ALA A 128 5.34 7.39 -4.74
N LYS A 129 6.40 7.41 -5.56
CA LYS A 129 6.64 8.48 -6.54
C LYS A 129 5.52 8.61 -7.57
N THR A 130 4.88 7.52 -7.99
CA THR A 130 3.74 7.54 -8.91
C THR A 130 2.65 8.50 -8.43
N PHE A 131 2.25 8.33 -7.18
CA PHE A 131 1.16 9.12 -6.58
C PHE A 131 1.65 10.52 -6.15
N PHE A 132 2.84 10.60 -5.59
CA PHE A 132 3.41 11.87 -5.16
C PHE A 132 3.55 12.87 -6.31
N ASP A 133 4.18 12.46 -7.41
CA ASP A 133 4.36 13.33 -8.57
C ASP A 133 3.01 13.73 -9.18
N GLY A 134 2.12 12.78 -9.36
CA GLY A 134 0.81 13.05 -9.94
C GLY A 134 -0.05 13.98 -9.08
N MET A 135 -0.07 13.78 -7.76
CA MET A 135 -0.79 14.66 -6.83
C MET A 135 -0.17 16.06 -6.81
N LYS A 136 1.15 16.14 -6.86
CA LYS A 136 1.86 17.43 -6.93
C LYS A 136 1.57 18.17 -8.22
N GLU A 137 1.58 17.49 -9.36
CA GLU A 137 1.20 18.06 -10.66
C GLU A 137 -0.26 18.52 -10.69
N ALA A 138 -1.12 17.86 -9.94
CA ALA A 138 -2.52 18.25 -9.74
C ALA A 138 -2.68 19.43 -8.74
N GLY A 139 -1.59 19.97 -8.19
CA GLY A 139 -1.59 21.15 -7.32
C GLY A 139 -1.68 20.89 -5.83
N GLN A 140 -1.57 19.62 -5.39
CA GLN A 140 -1.56 19.30 -3.96
C GLN A 140 -0.18 19.59 -3.37
N GLU A 141 -0.12 20.37 -2.31
CA GLU A 141 1.13 20.75 -1.65
C GLU A 141 1.52 19.77 -0.53
N GLN A 142 0.54 19.34 0.27
CA GLN A 142 0.74 18.41 1.37
C GLN A 142 0.36 17.01 0.90
N ILE A 143 1.37 16.17 0.70
CA ILE A 143 1.19 14.83 0.15
C ILE A 143 1.73 13.80 1.13
N VAL A 144 0.85 12.95 1.62
CA VAL A 144 1.18 11.78 2.45
C VAL A 144 0.36 10.60 1.93
N ASN A 145 1.03 9.48 1.69
CA ASN A 145 0.37 8.21 1.34
C ASN A 145 0.84 7.10 2.28
N LEU A 146 -0.06 6.18 2.60
CA LEU A 146 0.24 5.03 3.42
C LEU A 146 0.88 3.93 2.57
N LEU A 147 2.08 3.48 2.94
CA LEU A 147 2.85 2.47 2.23
C LEU A 147 3.12 1.24 3.10
N ARG A 148 2.99 0.05 2.53
CA ARG A 148 3.31 -1.22 3.20
C ARG A 148 4.80 -1.40 3.43
N CYS A 149 5.64 -0.88 2.55
CA CYS A 149 7.08 -0.94 2.71
C CYS A 149 7.77 0.30 2.11
N ALA A 150 9.05 0.43 2.39
CA ALA A 150 9.87 1.54 1.94
C ALA A 150 11.31 1.09 1.65
N TRP A 151 12.02 1.93 0.94
CA TRP A 151 13.46 1.82 0.75
C TRP A 151 14.10 3.19 0.87
N ALA A 152 15.41 3.25 0.82
CA ALA A 152 16.16 4.52 0.88
C ALA A 152 15.62 5.53 -0.16
N GLY A 153 15.20 6.69 0.29
CA GLY A 153 14.62 7.75 -0.53
C GLY A 153 13.10 7.85 -0.52
N SER A 154 12.38 6.88 0.08
CA SER A 154 10.90 6.92 0.17
C SER A 154 10.37 8.16 0.88
N GLN A 155 11.12 8.70 1.85
CA GLN A 155 10.74 9.91 2.58
C GLN A 155 10.57 11.15 1.69
N LYS A 156 11.16 11.17 0.50
CA LYS A 156 10.99 12.26 -0.49
C LYS A 156 9.59 12.30 -1.10
N TYR A 157 8.87 11.17 -1.02
CA TYR A 157 7.60 10.96 -1.72
C TYR A 157 6.43 10.78 -0.75
N GLY A 158 6.50 11.43 0.42
CA GLY A 158 5.40 11.46 1.37
C GLY A 158 5.05 10.09 1.97
N ALA A 159 6.05 9.22 2.12
CA ALA A 159 5.84 7.86 2.61
C ALA A 159 5.54 7.85 4.12
N LEU A 160 4.32 7.47 4.48
CA LEU A 160 3.92 7.00 5.79
C LEU A 160 3.92 5.47 5.75
N VAL A 161 4.73 4.82 6.58
CA VAL A 161 4.94 3.37 6.50
C VAL A 161 4.30 2.66 7.68
N TRP A 162 3.63 1.54 7.43
CA TRP A 162 3.15 0.67 8.49
C TRP A 162 3.87 -0.69 8.49
N SER A 163 3.67 -1.42 9.58
CA SER A 163 4.36 -2.67 9.88
C SER A 163 3.99 -3.88 9.00
N GLY A 164 3.05 -3.73 8.06
CA GLY A 164 2.51 -4.88 7.32
C GLY A 164 1.62 -5.79 8.17
N ASP A 165 1.35 -6.97 7.67
CA ASP A 165 0.40 -7.95 8.22
C ASP A 165 1.04 -8.75 9.37
N ILE A 166 1.14 -8.16 10.52
CA ILE A 166 1.79 -8.74 11.71
C ILE A 166 0.78 -9.49 12.59
N HIS A 167 1.26 -10.46 13.36
CA HIS A 167 0.42 -11.22 14.26
C HIS A 167 0.06 -10.46 15.55
N SER A 168 -1.14 -10.73 16.08
CA SER A 168 -1.66 -10.20 17.34
C SER A 168 -0.98 -10.87 18.53
N THR A 169 0.27 -10.50 18.81
CA THR A 169 1.07 -11.04 19.91
C THR A 169 1.90 -9.96 20.60
N PHE A 170 2.21 -10.16 21.89
CA PHE A 170 3.14 -9.29 22.62
C PHE A 170 4.55 -9.25 22.03
N ALA A 171 4.99 -10.35 21.41
CA ALA A 171 6.25 -10.41 20.70
C ALA A 171 6.24 -9.46 19.47
N SER A 172 5.15 -9.47 18.71
CA SER A 172 4.97 -8.52 17.60
C SER A 172 4.98 -7.09 18.09
N LEU A 173 4.19 -6.75 19.12
CA LEU A 173 4.16 -5.39 19.69
C LEU A 173 5.57 -4.91 20.08
N ARG A 174 6.32 -5.73 20.83
CA ARG A 174 7.70 -5.38 21.22
C ARG A 174 8.60 -5.11 20.01
N ASN A 175 8.47 -5.93 18.96
CA ASN A 175 9.24 -5.75 17.74
C ASN A 175 8.86 -4.45 17.01
N GLN A 176 7.59 -4.04 17.07
CA GLN A 176 7.14 -2.82 16.40
C GLN A 176 7.68 -1.54 17.07
N VAL A 177 7.87 -1.55 18.38
CA VAL A 177 8.55 -0.43 19.08
C VAL A 177 9.98 -0.25 18.52
N ALA A 178 10.74 -1.34 18.45
CA ALA A 178 12.10 -1.30 17.89
C ALA A 178 12.11 -0.91 16.41
N ALA A 179 11.17 -1.46 15.62
CA ALA A 179 11.05 -1.16 14.20
C ALA A 179 10.75 0.32 13.95
N GLY A 180 9.80 0.91 14.68
CA GLY A 180 9.45 2.33 14.55
C GLY A 180 10.63 3.25 14.89
N LEU A 181 11.37 2.94 15.95
CA LEU A 181 12.58 3.70 16.33
C LEU A 181 13.65 3.61 15.23
N ASN A 182 13.87 2.41 14.65
CA ASN A 182 14.82 2.22 13.56
C ASN A 182 14.38 2.93 12.28
N MET A 183 13.08 2.96 11.95
CA MET A 183 12.55 3.72 10.82
C MET A 183 12.83 5.23 10.99
N GLY A 184 12.63 5.76 12.21
CA GLY A 184 12.98 7.14 12.53
C GLY A 184 14.49 7.44 12.33
N LEU A 185 15.37 6.55 12.81
CA LEU A 185 16.82 6.66 12.60
C LEU A 185 17.22 6.56 11.11
N ALA A 186 16.49 5.78 10.32
CA ALA A 186 16.68 5.69 8.86
C ALA A 186 16.17 6.91 8.08
N GLY A 187 15.60 7.90 8.78
CA GLY A 187 15.05 9.11 8.16
C GLY A 187 13.65 8.94 7.56
N ILE A 188 12.91 7.91 7.99
CA ILE A 188 11.50 7.67 7.66
C ILE A 188 10.69 7.78 8.96
N PRO A 189 10.44 9.00 9.46
CA PRO A 189 9.83 9.19 10.78
C PRO A 189 8.31 8.94 10.79
N TRP A 190 7.66 8.96 9.63
CA TRP A 190 6.24 8.71 9.50
C TRP A 190 5.97 7.21 9.56
N TRP A 191 5.61 6.74 10.75
CA TRP A 191 5.44 5.34 11.08
C TRP A 191 4.12 5.08 11.77
N THR A 192 3.53 3.93 11.50
CA THR A 192 2.38 3.40 12.22
C THR A 192 2.41 1.87 12.26
N THR A 193 1.47 1.28 12.97
CA THR A 193 1.22 -0.17 13.01
C THR A 193 -0.26 -0.45 12.91
N ASP A 194 -0.62 -1.69 12.64
CA ASP A 194 -1.97 -2.17 12.86
C ASP A 194 -2.15 -2.37 14.36
N ILE A 195 -2.89 -1.49 15.03
CA ILE A 195 -3.12 -1.56 16.48
C ILE A 195 -3.83 -2.87 16.82
N GLY A 196 -3.19 -3.67 17.66
CA GLY A 196 -3.62 -5.01 18.01
C GLY A 196 -3.08 -6.13 17.10
N GLY A 197 -2.29 -5.79 16.08
CA GLY A 197 -1.82 -6.70 15.03
C GLY A 197 -2.86 -6.91 13.93
N PHE A 198 -2.44 -7.40 12.78
CA PHE A 198 -3.32 -7.69 11.65
C PHE A 198 -3.96 -9.08 11.76
N PHE A 199 -3.14 -10.15 11.90
CA PHE A 199 -3.64 -11.52 12.00
C PHE A 199 -3.90 -11.98 13.42
N GLY A 200 -5.03 -12.64 13.63
CA GLY A 200 -5.42 -13.22 14.92
C GLY A 200 -6.05 -12.19 15.84
N GLY A 201 -6.01 -12.48 17.16
CA GLY A 201 -6.69 -11.68 18.17
C GLY A 201 -8.19 -11.98 18.22
N HIS A 202 -8.60 -12.58 19.31
CA HIS A 202 -10.02 -12.88 19.57
C HIS A 202 -10.53 -11.93 20.63
N VAL A 203 -11.60 -11.19 20.36
CA VAL A 203 -12.12 -10.14 21.24
C VAL A 203 -12.59 -10.66 22.61
N GLU A 204 -12.93 -11.93 22.71
CA GLU A 204 -13.29 -12.60 23.97
C GLU A 204 -12.08 -13.08 24.78
N ASP A 205 -10.87 -13.08 24.18
CA ASP A 205 -9.65 -13.45 24.86
C ASP A 205 -9.10 -12.30 25.70
N GLU A 206 -8.97 -12.53 27.00
CA GLU A 206 -8.45 -11.54 27.95
C GLU A 206 -7.01 -11.12 27.61
N ASN A 207 -6.18 -12.06 27.13
CA ASN A 207 -4.82 -11.76 26.71
C ASN A 207 -4.81 -10.82 25.48
N PHE A 208 -5.74 -11.01 24.56
CA PHE A 208 -5.85 -10.11 23.41
C PHE A 208 -6.35 -8.74 23.82
N ARG A 209 -7.31 -8.64 24.75
CA ARG A 209 -7.77 -7.34 25.27
C ARG A 209 -6.64 -6.57 25.95
N GLU A 210 -5.83 -7.24 26.76
CA GLU A 210 -4.63 -6.63 27.37
C GLU A 210 -3.62 -6.19 26.31
N LEU A 211 -3.34 -7.05 25.31
CA LEU A 211 -2.48 -6.72 24.18
C LEU A 211 -2.96 -5.47 23.43
N LEU A 212 -4.27 -5.38 23.18
CA LEU A 212 -4.88 -4.27 22.47
C LEU A 212 -4.68 -2.95 23.26
N ILE A 213 -4.90 -2.97 24.57
CA ILE A 213 -4.64 -1.81 25.44
C ILE A 213 -3.17 -1.36 25.33
N ARG A 214 -2.21 -2.28 25.43
CA ARG A 214 -0.79 -1.95 25.33
C ARG A 214 -0.42 -1.44 23.94
N TRP A 215 -1.08 -1.94 22.91
CA TRP A 215 -0.88 -1.43 21.55
C TRP A 215 -1.46 -0.03 21.36
N PHE A 216 -2.60 0.27 21.98
CA PHE A 216 -3.12 1.63 22.01
C PHE A 216 -2.17 2.60 22.71
N GLU A 217 -1.56 2.20 23.85
CA GLU A 217 -0.54 3.00 24.55
C GLU A 217 0.63 3.33 23.61
N TYR A 218 1.13 2.34 22.86
CA TYR A 218 2.18 2.56 21.87
C TYR A 218 1.69 3.44 20.70
N GLY A 219 0.51 3.14 20.16
CA GLY A 219 -0.08 3.86 19.02
C GLY A 219 -0.29 5.35 19.30
N ALA A 220 -0.57 5.71 20.56
CA ALA A 220 -0.73 7.11 20.98
C ALA A 220 0.57 7.95 20.83
N PHE A 221 1.73 7.29 20.77
CA PHE A 221 3.03 7.94 20.53
C PHE A 221 3.52 7.80 19.09
N CYS A 222 2.81 7.06 18.25
CA CYS A 222 3.12 7.00 16.82
C CYS A 222 2.65 8.27 16.09
N PRO A 223 3.34 8.71 15.04
CA PRO A 223 2.92 9.86 14.23
C PRO A 223 1.49 9.72 13.67
N VAL A 224 1.04 8.50 13.42
CA VAL A 224 -0.32 8.18 13.01
C VAL A 224 -0.84 7.01 13.84
N MET A 225 -1.99 7.22 14.47
CA MET A 225 -2.70 6.19 15.20
C MET A 225 -3.67 5.49 14.25
N ARG A 226 -3.45 4.19 13.99
CA ARG A 226 -4.19 3.44 12.99
C ARG A 226 -4.83 2.18 13.57
N LEU A 227 -6.14 2.05 13.41
CA LEU A 227 -6.88 0.82 13.66
C LEU A 227 -7.03 0.05 12.36
N HIS A 228 -6.51 -1.16 12.32
CA HIS A 228 -6.68 -2.08 11.22
C HIS A 228 -6.41 -3.51 11.68
N GLY A 229 -7.03 -4.51 11.01
CA GLY A 229 -6.76 -5.90 11.30
C GLY A 229 -7.79 -6.83 10.68
N TYR A 230 -7.38 -8.08 10.46
CA TYR A 230 -8.22 -9.18 10.03
C TYR A 230 -8.40 -10.17 11.19
N ARG A 231 -9.56 -10.14 11.85
CA ARG A 231 -9.83 -10.91 13.07
C ARG A 231 -11.03 -11.80 12.91
N MET A 232 -10.95 -12.95 13.58
CA MET A 232 -12.11 -13.85 13.67
C MET A 232 -13.14 -13.31 14.68
N PRO A 233 -14.43 -13.58 14.49
CA PRO A 233 -14.97 -14.43 13.42
C PRO A 233 -15.26 -13.65 12.12
N TYR A 234 -14.40 -13.76 11.15
CA TYR A 234 -14.63 -13.50 9.73
C TYR A 234 -14.95 -12.06 9.28
N GLN A 235 -14.61 -11.03 10.04
CA GLN A 235 -14.80 -9.67 9.56
C GLN A 235 -13.52 -8.83 9.68
N PRO A 236 -13.14 -8.09 8.63
CA PRO A 236 -12.16 -7.04 8.74
C PRO A 236 -12.62 -6.06 9.82
N GLN A 237 -11.75 -5.73 10.73
CA GLN A 237 -12.02 -4.70 11.75
C GLN A 237 -11.16 -3.49 11.40
N TYR A 238 -11.84 -2.51 10.87
CA TYR A 238 -11.26 -1.26 10.44
C TYR A 238 -11.36 -0.22 11.53
#